data_ddffe93ab3f79aeaef5d58dd0d504f07
#
_entry.id   ddffe93ab3f79aeaef5d58dd0d504f07
#
_cell.length_a   1.000
_cell.length_b   1.000
_cell.length_c   1.000
_cell.angle_alpha   90.00
_cell.angle_beta   90.00
_cell.angle_gamma   90.00
#
_symmetry.space_group_name_H-M   'P 1'
#
loop_
_entity.id
_entity.type
_entity.pdbx_description
1 polymer ?
#
loop_
_entity_poly.entity_id
_entity_poly.type
_entity_poly.pdbx_seq_one_letter_code
_entity_poly.pdbx_strand_id
1 'polypeptide(L)'
;MKKQEFLYIAKLFNEKLHIVPLLFGSLGLEQRLHTNLNADDIDVLIPEAFLNEKWNSVVALMNDNGYVLYDLHEHAFEKSGLSLAFASIESLTPFAGIDPAKIPVIEEMGVRYYLLDLQDYLKVYMASSTDGYRKNIRNKKDEQKIELINKALEK
;
A
#
# COMPACT_ATOMS: atom_id res chain seq x y z
N MET A 1 15.39 -3.64 0.49
CA MET A 1 15.48 -2.51 1.42
C MET A 1 14.13 -1.90 1.75
N LYS A 2 13.33 -1.52 0.78
CA LYS A 2 11.99 -0.99 1.07
C LYS A 2 11.08 -2.03 1.72
N LYS A 3 11.19 -3.29 1.31
CA LYS A 3 10.40 -4.38 1.91
C LYS A 3 10.73 -4.54 3.39
N GLN A 4 12.01 -4.51 3.76
CA GLN A 4 12.42 -4.60 5.17
C GLN A 4 11.91 -3.42 5.98
N GLU A 5 11.96 -2.21 5.39
CA GLU A 5 11.43 -1.03 6.07
C GLU A 5 9.93 -1.15 6.27
N PHE A 6 9.20 -1.63 5.26
CA PHE A 6 7.77 -1.90 5.44
C PHE A 6 7.52 -2.91 6.56
N LEU A 7 8.28 -4.01 6.59
CA LEU A 7 8.10 -5.03 7.64
C LEU A 7 8.34 -4.45 9.02
N TYR A 8 9.33 -3.57 9.15
CA TYR A 8 9.61 -2.90 10.41
C TYR A 8 8.41 -2.05 10.86
N ILE A 9 7.85 -1.26 9.97
CA ILE A 9 6.69 -0.42 10.26
C ILE A 9 5.46 -1.30 10.56
N ALA A 10 5.24 -2.34 9.77
CA ALA A 10 4.10 -3.24 9.99
C ALA A 10 4.18 -3.91 11.36
N LYS A 11 5.38 -4.29 11.80
CA LYS A 11 5.59 -4.86 13.13
C LYS A 11 5.18 -3.87 14.21
N LEU A 12 5.59 -2.61 14.08
CA LEU A 12 5.20 -1.58 15.03
C LEU A 12 3.68 -1.39 15.07
N PHE A 13 3.04 -1.41 13.92
CA PHE A 13 1.59 -1.28 13.84
C PHE A 13 0.88 -2.49 14.46
N ASN A 14 1.40 -3.70 14.23
CA ASN A 14 0.86 -4.89 14.90
C ASN A 14 0.96 -4.75 16.43
N GLU A 15 2.12 -4.38 16.94
CA GLU A 15 2.40 -4.37 18.37
C GLU A 15 1.84 -3.16 19.12
N LYS A 16 1.93 -1.97 18.52
CA LYS A 16 1.59 -0.72 19.19
C LYS A 16 0.18 -0.23 18.92
N LEU A 17 -0.33 -0.44 17.73
CA LEU A 17 -1.66 0.02 17.35
C LEU A 17 -2.67 -1.11 17.18
N HIS A 18 -2.21 -2.36 17.27
CA HIS A 18 -3.04 -3.57 17.16
C HIS A 18 -3.82 -3.62 15.85
N ILE A 19 -3.18 -3.22 14.76
CA ILE A 19 -3.76 -3.30 13.42
C ILE A 19 -2.84 -4.05 12.48
N VAL A 20 -3.42 -4.56 11.41
CA VAL A 20 -2.71 -5.24 10.34
C VAL A 20 -2.75 -4.32 9.12
N PRO A 21 -1.62 -3.69 8.75
CA PRO A 21 -1.60 -2.81 7.58
C PRO A 21 -1.59 -3.61 6.29
N LEU A 22 -1.98 -2.98 5.18
CA LEU A 22 -1.95 -3.59 3.86
C LEU A 22 -0.80 -2.96 3.05
N LEU A 23 0.06 -3.79 2.50
CA LEU A 23 1.10 -3.32 1.59
C LEU A 23 0.49 -3.13 0.21
N PHE A 24 0.45 -1.88 -0.24
CA PHE A 24 -0.21 -1.49 -1.47
C PHE A 24 0.81 -1.04 -2.53
N GLY A 25 0.33 -0.53 -3.65
CA GLY A 25 1.15 0.06 -4.68
C GLY A 25 2.14 -0.91 -5.35
N SER A 26 3.15 -0.33 -5.99
CA SER A 26 4.13 -1.12 -6.75
C SER A 26 4.92 -2.08 -5.89
N LEU A 27 5.25 -1.68 -4.66
CA LEU A 27 6.00 -2.57 -3.77
C LEU A 27 5.21 -3.82 -3.42
N GLY A 28 3.90 -3.69 -3.18
CA GLY A 28 3.03 -4.83 -2.94
C GLY A 28 2.92 -5.73 -4.17
N LEU A 29 2.77 -5.14 -5.35
CA LEU A 29 2.70 -5.91 -6.58
C LEU A 29 3.99 -6.68 -6.83
N GLU A 30 5.15 -6.08 -6.52
CA GLU A 30 6.43 -6.79 -6.62
C GLU A 30 6.43 -8.11 -5.85
N GLN A 31 5.80 -8.12 -4.67
CA GLN A 31 5.75 -9.32 -3.83
C GLN A 31 4.94 -10.43 -4.50
N ARG A 32 3.85 -10.08 -5.18
CA ARG A 32 3.02 -11.06 -5.87
C ARG A 32 3.65 -11.57 -7.16
N LEU A 33 4.34 -10.70 -7.89
CA LEU A 33 4.97 -11.06 -9.15
C LEU A 33 6.37 -11.65 -8.99
N HIS A 34 6.98 -11.47 -7.82
CA HIS A 34 8.39 -11.83 -7.57
C HIS A 34 9.30 -11.17 -8.61
N THR A 35 8.99 -9.93 -8.95
CA THR A 35 9.68 -9.15 -9.98
C THR A 35 9.93 -7.74 -9.46
N ASN A 36 11.12 -7.20 -9.67
CA ASN A 36 11.44 -5.83 -9.31
C ASN A 36 10.75 -4.86 -10.28
N LEU A 37 9.92 -3.99 -9.74
CA LEU A 37 9.21 -2.96 -10.52
C LEU A 37 9.79 -1.57 -10.27
N ASN A 38 10.91 -1.47 -9.57
CA ASN A 38 11.56 -0.21 -9.20
C ASN A 38 10.59 0.70 -8.43
N ALA A 39 9.90 0.13 -7.44
CA ALA A 39 8.99 0.90 -6.59
C ALA A 39 9.74 2.04 -5.91
N ASP A 40 9.23 3.27 -6.06
CA ASP A 40 9.87 4.47 -5.49
C ASP A 40 9.47 4.69 -4.04
N ASP A 41 8.23 4.39 -3.71
CA ASP A 41 7.63 4.72 -2.42
C ASP A 41 7.03 3.48 -1.77
N ILE A 42 6.72 3.61 -0.47
CA ILE A 42 5.96 2.59 0.25
C ILE A 42 4.55 3.12 0.44
N ASP A 43 3.57 2.44 -0.13
CA ASP A 43 2.16 2.78 0.01
C ASP A 43 1.48 1.77 0.93
N VAL A 44 0.83 2.26 1.97
CA VAL A 44 0.24 1.44 3.03
C VAL A 44 -1.22 1.82 3.22
N LEU A 45 -2.11 0.83 3.28
CA LEU A 45 -3.50 1.08 3.61
C LEU A 45 -3.77 0.64 5.05
N ILE A 46 -4.46 1.48 5.80
CA ILE A 46 -4.82 1.23 7.19
C ILE A 46 -6.31 1.57 7.41
N PRO A 47 -6.92 1.10 8.52
CA PRO A 47 -8.30 1.47 8.79
C PRO A 47 -8.49 2.98 8.85
N GLU A 48 -9.58 3.45 8.29
CA GLU A 48 -9.86 4.89 8.16
C GLU A 48 -9.82 5.64 9.49
N ALA A 49 -10.20 4.97 10.59
CA ALA A 49 -10.15 5.58 11.92
C ALA A 49 -8.74 6.09 12.25
N PHE A 50 -7.70 5.43 11.76
CA PHE A 50 -6.31 5.82 12.01
C PHE A 50 -5.85 6.98 11.12
N LEU A 51 -6.66 7.38 10.16
CA LEU A 51 -6.40 8.57 9.35
C LEU A 51 -7.18 9.79 9.86
N ASN A 52 -8.11 9.58 10.77
CA ASN A 52 -8.99 10.61 11.33
C ASN A 52 -8.78 10.74 12.83
N GLU A 53 -9.71 10.19 13.64
CA GLU A 53 -9.67 10.38 15.09
C GLU A 53 -8.43 9.79 15.78
N LYS A 54 -7.81 8.77 15.18
CA LYS A 54 -6.60 8.13 15.74
C LYS A 54 -5.33 8.53 14.99
N TRP A 55 -5.40 9.53 14.14
CA TRP A 55 -4.25 9.95 13.32
C TRP A 55 -3.05 10.38 14.17
N ASN A 56 -3.29 11.03 15.31
CA ASN A 56 -2.19 11.46 16.17
C ASN A 56 -1.35 10.29 16.67
N SER A 57 -1.97 9.12 16.87
CA SER A 57 -1.24 7.91 17.27
C SER A 57 -0.29 7.44 16.16
N VAL A 58 -0.72 7.56 14.90
CA VAL A 58 0.14 7.21 13.76
C VAL A 58 1.30 8.18 13.65
N VAL A 59 1.01 9.49 13.76
CA VAL A 59 2.05 10.52 13.68
C VAL A 59 3.10 10.31 14.78
N ALA A 60 2.67 10.07 16.01
CA ALA A 60 3.58 9.85 17.12
C ALA A 60 4.48 8.63 16.89
N LEU A 61 3.87 7.53 16.44
CA LEU A 61 4.62 6.30 16.18
C LEU A 61 5.65 6.50 15.06
N MET A 62 5.25 7.18 13.98
CA MET A 62 6.15 7.43 12.86
C MET A 62 7.29 8.38 13.26
N ASN A 63 6.97 9.45 13.99
CA ASN A 63 7.98 10.38 14.47
C ASN A 63 8.99 9.70 15.41
N ASP A 64 8.53 8.81 16.28
CA ASP A 64 9.41 8.07 17.19
C ASP A 64 10.40 7.19 16.43
N ASN A 65 10.12 6.88 15.18
CA ASN A 65 10.94 6.00 14.35
C ASN A 65 11.64 6.74 13.21
N GLY A 66 11.77 8.06 13.34
CA GLY A 66 12.57 8.86 12.43
C GLY A 66 11.87 9.37 11.20
N TYR A 67 10.55 9.14 11.09
CA TYR A 67 9.77 9.65 9.98
C TYR A 67 9.22 11.03 10.28
N VAL A 68 9.20 11.89 9.27
CA VAL A 68 8.67 13.25 9.39
C VAL A 68 7.51 13.40 8.42
N LEU A 69 6.37 13.88 8.92
CA LEU A 69 5.21 14.17 8.09
C LEU A 69 5.53 15.38 7.20
N TYR A 70 5.47 15.19 5.87
CA TYR A 70 5.74 16.28 4.95
C TYR A 70 4.54 16.69 4.10
N ASP A 71 3.50 15.85 4.04
CA ASP A 71 2.28 16.16 3.28
C ASP A 71 1.08 15.57 4.03
N LEU A 72 0.35 16.43 4.75
CA LEU A 72 -0.79 16.01 5.53
C LEU A 72 -1.95 15.54 4.63
N HIS A 73 -2.14 16.18 3.50
CA HIS A 73 -3.22 15.81 2.57
C HIS A 73 -3.05 14.38 2.06
N GLU A 74 -1.82 13.99 1.74
CA GLU A 74 -1.50 12.65 1.26
C GLU A 74 -1.13 11.69 2.39
N HIS A 75 -1.13 12.14 3.65
CA HIS A 75 -0.71 11.33 4.80
C HIS A 75 0.69 10.75 4.58
N ALA A 76 1.59 11.55 4.04
CA ALA A 76 2.92 11.11 3.60
C ALA A 76 4.03 11.54 4.55
N PHE A 77 4.89 10.58 4.85
CA PHE A 77 6.06 10.76 5.70
C PHE A 77 7.33 10.50 4.91
N GLU A 78 8.43 11.04 5.40
CA GLU A 78 9.74 10.84 4.78
C GLU A 78 10.78 10.51 5.84
N LYS A 79 11.71 9.63 5.46
CA LYS A 79 12.86 9.28 6.27
C LYS A 79 14.00 8.93 5.32
N SER A 80 15.10 9.69 5.39
CA SER A 80 16.31 9.43 4.58
C SER A 80 16.03 9.28 3.08
N GLY A 81 15.15 10.13 2.57
CA GLY A 81 14.79 10.11 1.15
C GLY A 81 13.73 9.09 0.75
N LEU A 82 13.27 8.27 1.69
CA LEU A 82 12.22 7.30 1.44
C LEU A 82 10.87 7.89 1.83
N SER A 83 9.92 7.86 0.91
CA SER A 83 8.54 8.31 1.15
C SER A 83 7.65 7.14 1.51
N LEU A 84 6.82 7.32 2.53
CA LEU A 84 5.83 6.34 2.95
C LEU A 84 4.50 7.06 3.17
N ALA A 85 3.46 6.62 2.50
CA ALA A 85 2.15 7.27 2.57
C ALA A 85 1.07 6.29 3.01
N PHE A 86 0.09 6.79 3.74
CA PHE A 86 -1.04 6.01 4.23
C PHE A 86 -2.34 6.43 3.55
N ALA A 87 -3.20 5.46 3.30
CA ALA A 87 -4.54 5.71 2.80
C ALA A 87 -5.50 4.73 3.46
N SER A 88 -6.80 4.89 3.20
CA SER A 88 -7.85 4.09 3.83
C SER A 88 -8.03 2.75 3.13
N ILE A 89 -7.99 1.66 3.90
CA ILE A 89 -8.29 0.33 3.36
C ILE A 89 -9.76 0.23 2.92
N GLU A 90 -10.65 0.97 3.59
CA GLU A 90 -12.07 0.98 3.24
C GLU A 90 -12.34 1.60 1.87
N SER A 91 -11.43 2.43 1.38
CA SER A 91 -11.58 3.05 0.05
C SER A 91 -11.46 2.06 -1.10
N LEU A 92 -10.94 0.87 -0.86
CA LEU A 92 -10.83 -0.16 -1.90
C LEU A 92 -12.19 -0.56 -2.47
N THR A 93 -13.24 -0.54 -1.67
CA THR A 93 -14.56 -0.92 -2.13
C THR A 93 -15.11 0.07 -3.17
N PRO A 94 -15.23 1.38 -2.89
CA PRO A 94 -15.73 2.31 -3.91
C PRO A 94 -14.77 2.50 -5.08
N PHE A 95 -13.45 2.38 -4.84
CA PHE A 95 -12.47 2.61 -5.90
C PHE A 95 -12.35 1.45 -6.87
N ALA A 96 -12.31 0.21 -6.37
CA ALA A 96 -11.98 -0.95 -7.19
C ALA A 96 -12.92 -2.15 -6.98
N GLY A 97 -13.95 -2.01 -6.15
CA GLY A 97 -14.89 -3.11 -5.90
C GLY A 97 -14.30 -4.26 -5.09
N ILE A 98 -13.33 -3.99 -4.24
CA ILE A 98 -12.67 -5.01 -3.43
C ILE A 98 -13.23 -4.98 -2.02
N ASP A 99 -13.58 -6.16 -1.49
CA ASP A 99 -14.03 -6.31 -0.10
C ASP A 99 -12.81 -6.52 0.80
N PRO A 100 -12.49 -5.58 1.70
CA PRO A 100 -11.31 -5.74 2.57
C PRO A 100 -11.35 -7.00 3.43
N ALA A 101 -12.53 -7.51 3.78
CA ALA A 101 -12.66 -8.70 4.60
C ALA A 101 -12.16 -9.96 3.90
N LYS A 102 -11.99 -9.92 2.58
CA LYS A 102 -11.56 -11.08 1.79
C LYS A 102 -10.10 -11.02 1.38
N ILE A 103 -9.38 -9.99 1.79
CA ILE A 103 -7.97 -9.85 1.42
C ILE A 103 -7.12 -10.81 2.22
N PRO A 104 -6.20 -11.56 1.57
CA PRO A 104 -5.34 -12.50 2.30
C PRO A 104 -4.40 -11.79 3.25
N VAL A 105 -4.17 -12.42 4.42
CA VAL A 105 -3.16 -11.95 5.35
C VAL A 105 -1.89 -12.79 5.14
N ILE A 106 -0.75 -12.11 5.12
CA ILE A 106 0.57 -12.72 5.02
C ILE A 106 1.24 -12.64 6.38
N GLU A 107 1.90 -13.71 6.77
CA GLU A 107 2.73 -13.69 7.97
C GLU A 107 4.17 -13.96 7.54
N GLU A 108 5.04 -13.02 7.83
CA GLU A 108 6.44 -13.07 7.40
C GLU A 108 7.32 -12.56 8.52
N MET A 109 8.23 -13.39 9.00
CA MET A 109 9.14 -13.04 10.10
C MET A 109 8.41 -12.56 11.36
N GLY A 110 7.24 -13.15 11.63
CA GLY A 110 6.44 -12.79 12.78
C GLY A 110 5.60 -11.52 12.59
N VAL A 111 5.61 -10.94 11.40
CA VAL A 111 4.86 -9.73 11.08
C VAL A 111 3.66 -10.08 10.21
N ARG A 112 2.52 -9.47 10.51
CA ARG A 112 1.28 -9.72 9.76
C ARG A 112 0.91 -8.47 8.94
N TYR A 113 0.62 -8.70 7.68
CA TYR A 113 0.14 -7.64 6.80
C TYR A 113 -0.77 -8.22 5.73
N TYR A 114 -1.67 -7.40 5.20
CA TYR A 114 -2.52 -7.79 4.08
C TYR A 114 -1.81 -7.54 2.76
N LEU A 115 -2.06 -8.40 1.79
CA LEU A 115 -1.52 -8.25 0.45
C LEU A 115 -2.57 -8.68 -0.56
N LEU A 116 -2.91 -7.80 -1.50
CA LEU A 116 -3.87 -8.13 -2.56
C LEU A 116 -3.36 -9.28 -3.41
N ASP A 117 -4.26 -10.16 -3.86
CA ASP A 117 -3.88 -11.14 -4.86
C ASP A 117 -3.81 -10.48 -6.25
N LEU A 118 -3.36 -11.22 -7.25
CA LEU A 118 -3.16 -10.66 -8.59
C LEU A 118 -4.46 -10.18 -9.23
N GLN A 119 -5.57 -10.87 -9.00
CA GLN A 119 -6.86 -10.46 -9.55
C GLN A 119 -7.31 -9.13 -8.96
N ASP A 120 -7.12 -8.94 -7.67
CA ASP A 120 -7.45 -7.68 -7.01
C ASP A 120 -6.52 -6.56 -7.47
N TYR A 121 -5.23 -6.84 -7.65
CA TYR A 121 -4.33 -5.85 -8.22
C TYR A 121 -4.75 -5.44 -9.63
N LEU A 122 -5.24 -6.40 -10.42
CA LEU A 122 -5.77 -6.08 -11.74
C LEU A 122 -6.93 -5.09 -11.65
N LYS A 123 -7.86 -5.32 -10.72
CA LYS A 123 -8.98 -4.39 -10.48
C LYS A 123 -8.50 -3.00 -10.11
N VAL A 124 -7.48 -2.91 -9.25
CA VAL A 124 -6.91 -1.63 -8.83
C VAL A 124 -6.32 -0.87 -10.01
N TYR A 125 -5.49 -1.52 -10.81
CA TYR A 125 -4.83 -0.82 -11.91
C TYR A 125 -5.79 -0.49 -13.04
N MET A 126 -6.81 -1.29 -13.27
CA MET A 126 -7.85 -0.96 -14.24
C MET A 126 -8.67 0.23 -13.76
N ALA A 127 -9.02 0.29 -12.48
CA ALA A 127 -9.71 1.44 -11.91
C ALA A 127 -8.85 2.71 -12.01
N SER A 128 -7.56 2.60 -11.73
CA SER A 128 -6.62 3.72 -11.82
C SER A 128 -6.49 4.22 -13.26
N SER A 129 -6.43 3.31 -14.24
CA SER A 129 -6.27 3.69 -15.65
C SER A 129 -7.49 4.39 -16.22
N THR A 130 -8.67 4.18 -15.61
CA THR A 130 -9.92 4.83 -16.07
C THR A 130 -10.24 6.11 -15.29
N ASP A 131 -9.47 6.43 -14.24
CA ASP A 131 -9.65 7.65 -13.47
C ASP A 131 -9.28 8.84 -14.36
N GLY A 132 -10.24 9.74 -14.60
CA GLY A 132 -10.09 10.85 -15.54
C GLY A 132 -8.88 11.74 -15.27
N TYR A 133 -8.58 12.01 -14.01
CA TYR A 133 -7.44 12.84 -13.63
C TYR A 133 -6.11 12.14 -13.92
N ARG A 134 -6.02 10.85 -13.63
CA ARG A 134 -4.79 10.07 -13.77
C ARG A 134 -4.59 9.50 -15.15
N LYS A 135 -5.62 9.48 -15.97
CA LYS A 135 -5.62 8.83 -17.29
C LYS A 135 -4.44 9.27 -18.17
N ASN A 136 -4.15 10.56 -18.21
CA ASN A 136 -3.08 11.09 -19.06
C ASN A 136 -1.70 10.95 -18.47
N ILE A 137 -1.60 10.88 -17.13
CA ILE A 137 -0.32 10.88 -16.42
C ILE A 137 0.18 9.46 -16.18
N ARG A 138 -0.72 8.55 -15.78
CA ARG A 138 -0.36 7.20 -15.35
C ARG A 138 -0.77 6.09 -16.31
N ASN A 139 -1.51 6.42 -17.36
CA ASN A 139 -2.08 5.42 -18.26
C ASN A 139 -1.03 4.41 -18.74
N LYS A 140 0.13 4.89 -19.19
CA LYS A 140 1.19 4.03 -19.71
C LYS A 140 1.78 3.11 -18.65
N LYS A 141 1.98 3.63 -17.43
CA LYS A 141 2.51 2.83 -16.31
C LYS A 141 1.50 1.78 -15.86
N ASP A 142 0.23 2.15 -15.80
CA ASP A 142 -0.83 1.23 -15.41
C ASP A 142 -1.01 0.13 -16.46
N GLU A 143 -0.90 0.47 -17.74
CA GLU A 143 -0.97 -0.52 -18.82
C GLU A 143 0.14 -1.57 -18.72
N GLN A 144 1.36 -1.15 -18.39
CA GLN A 144 2.47 -2.07 -18.22
C GLN A 144 2.23 -3.04 -17.07
N LYS A 145 1.71 -2.54 -15.95
CA LYS A 145 1.40 -3.38 -14.81
C LYS A 145 0.25 -4.32 -15.10
N ILE A 146 -0.78 -3.86 -15.78
CA ILE A 146 -1.92 -4.69 -16.21
C ILE A 146 -1.41 -5.85 -17.09
N GLU A 147 -0.52 -5.56 -18.02
CA GLU A 147 0.05 -6.58 -18.89
C GLU A 147 0.83 -7.62 -18.09
N LEU A 148 1.67 -7.17 -17.15
CA LEU A 148 2.44 -8.09 -16.30
C LEU A 148 1.53 -8.98 -15.47
N ILE A 149 0.46 -8.42 -14.92
CA ILE A 149 -0.49 -9.18 -14.11
C ILE A 149 -1.20 -10.22 -14.98
N ASN A 150 -1.67 -9.83 -16.16
CA ASN A 150 -2.35 -10.75 -17.07
C ASN A 150 -1.44 -11.92 -17.47
N LYS A 151 -0.18 -11.66 -17.74
CA LYS A 151 0.79 -12.72 -18.04
C LYS A 151 0.96 -13.67 -16.86
N ALA A 152 1.02 -13.14 -15.65
CA ALA A 152 1.14 -13.96 -14.45
C ALA A 152 -0.10 -14.81 -14.20
N LEU A 153 -1.29 -14.27 -14.49
CA LEU A 153 -2.54 -14.99 -14.33
C LEU A 153 -2.72 -16.12 -15.37
N GLU A 154 -2.08 -16.01 -16.51
CA GLU A 154 -2.13 -17.05 -17.55
C GLU A 154 -1.34 -18.31 -17.17
N LYS A 155 -0.43 -18.21 -16.24
CA LYS A 155 0.35 -19.34 -15.74
C LYS A 155 -0.40 -20.06 -14.65
#